data_d5fb41b0053a6ae3db26280440ce6132
#
_entry.id   d5fb41b0053a6ae3db26280440ce6132
#
_cell.length_a   1.000
_cell.length_b   1.000
_cell.length_c   1.000
_cell.angle_alpha   90.00
_cell.angle_beta   90.00
_cell.angle_gamma   90.00
#
_symmetry.space_group_name_H-M   'P 1'
#
loop_
_entity.id
_entity.type
_entity.pdbx_description
1 polymer ?
#
loop_
_entity_poly.entity_id
_entity_poly.type
_entity_poly.pdbx_seq_one_letter_code
_entity_poly.pdbx_strand_id
1 'polypeptide(L)'
;MQKNFIFSDTETTGLKEKDFIQIIQSASILTDDSFERIDAQNIESRPLPWVVPQPGAYLVHKKISSLDSNISHYQMMKDIYETWQKWSDDKQSIFITYNGHQFDEELYRRQFYWNLLPPYITNTNGNGRSDLYFLILLVSYLYPDFIKFNMNDYNLPILKLEQILPKIGIDVSDAHDALTDCEFMIHLMKHIYSDYPDLVEDFFLQATKANFLDMLSSRNYFGYVQRGPSYRFVYPLTFVCQNPDSPNKGIFLDLSYPLEDILELEYHELITYLEKPNAESPFKVLAINKSQSLADGEKFDFKFDETRNDLLERSKKIKENFELKERIVAACQDIEIPYYPDKEFIEQKVYEGFPSPGDSRLFIEFHK
;
A
#
# COMPACT_ATOMS: atom_id res chain seq x y z
N MET A 1 1.75 18.91 12.33
CA MET A 1 0.52 18.42 13.00
C MET A 1 0.86 17.09 13.64
N GLN A 2 0.48 16.90 14.89
CA GLN A 2 0.63 15.62 15.57
C GLN A 2 -0.24 14.57 14.86
N LYS A 3 0.34 13.48 14.39
CA LYS A 3 -0.37 12.40 13.68
C LYS A 3 -0.56 11.22 14.61
N ASN A 4 -1.66 10.51 14.44
CA ASN A 4 -1.83 9.20 15.03
C ASN A 4 -1.50 8.12 14.01
N PHE A 5 -1.05 6.95 14.48
CA PHE A 5 -0.86 5.79 13.64
C PHE A 5 -1.75 4.65 14.12
N ILE A 6 -2.40 3.97 13.20
CA ILE A 6 -3.26 2.81 13.49
C ILE A 6 -2.65 1.61 12.77
N PHE A 7 -1.96 0.76 13.51
CA PHE A 7 -1.44 -0.50 13.01
C PHE A 7 -2.55 -1.53 13.01
N SER A 8 -2.76 -2.22 11.90
CA SER A 8 -3.85 -3.20 11.79
C SER A 8 -3.42 -4.44 11.02
N ASP A 9 -3.95 -5.58 11.45
CA ASP A 9 -3.73 -6.89 10.87
C ASP A 9 -4.98 -7.74 10.97
N THR A 10 -5.10 -8.79 10.11
CA THR A 10 -6.28 -9.66 10.04
C THR A 10 -5.94 -11.13 9.91
N GLU A 11 -6.72 -11.97 10.62
CA GLU A 11 -6.81 -13.40 10.31
C GLU A 11 -8.10 -13.70 9.55
N THR A 12 -8.03 -14.58 8.56
CA THR A 12 -9.10 -14.75 7.59
C THR A 12 -9.46 -16.22 7.35
N THR A 13 -10.65 -16.44 6.77
CA THR A 13 -11.10 -17.79 6.39
C THR A 13 -10.33 -18.38 5.20
N GLY A 14 -9.46 -17.61 4.52
CA GLY A 14 -8.69 -18.06 3.36
C GLY A 14 -7.87 -16.97 2.70
N LEU A 15 -7.18 -17.29 1.60
CA LEU A 15 -6.29 -16.38 0.88
C LEU A 15 -6.79 -16.01 -0.53
N LYS A 16 -7.63 -16.83 -1.11
CA LYS A 16 -8.12 -16.68 -2.49
C LYS A 16 -9.56 -16.18 -2.48
N GLU A 17 -10.00 -15.62 -3.61
CA GLU A 17 -11.38 -15.19 -3.81
C GLU A 17 -11.82 -14.13 -2.79
N LYS A 18 -11.11 -13.01 -2.77
CA LYS A 18 -11.31 -11.89 -1.82
C LYS A 18 -12.76 -11.39 -1.70
N ASP A 19 -13.58 -11.66 -2.70
CA ASP A 19 -15.01 -11.33 -2.67
C ASP A 19 -15.81 -12.21 -1.69
N PHE A 20 -15.26 -13.37 -1.28
CA PHE A 20 -16.00 -14.38 -0.52
C PHE A 20 -15.27 -14.90 0.71
N ILE A 21 -13.99 -14.54 0.92
CA ILE A 21 -13.29 -14.82 2.18
C ILE A 21 -13.68 -13.77 3.23
N GLN A 22 -13.63 -14.16 4.49
CA GLN A 22 -14.06 -13.33 5.61
C GLN A 22 -12.91 -13.09 6.59
N ILE A 23 -12.83 -11.89 7.13
CA ILE A 23 -12.03 -11.57 8.32
C ILE A 23 -12.71 -12.25 9.52
N ILE A 24 -11.96 -13.07 10.26
CA ILE A 24 -12.44 -13.76 11.46
C ILE A 24 -11.79 -13.23 12.74
N GLN A 25 -10.60 -12.64 12.64
CA GLN A 25 -9.99 -11.83 13.67
C GLN A 25 -9.48 -10.54 13.04
N SER A 26 -9.69 -9.45 13.73
CA SER A 26 -9.12 -8.14 13.40
C SER A 26 -8.50 -7.57 14.65
N ALA A 27 -7.25 -7.12 14.55
CA ALA A 27 -6.60 -6.35 15.58
C ALA A 27 -6.17 -4.99 15.05
N SER A 28 -6.20 -4.00 15.92
CA SER A 28 -5.69 -2.66 15.64
C SER A 28 -5.09 -2.04 16.88
N ILE A 29 -3.98 -1.34 16.73
CA ILE A 29 -3.32 -0.60 17.80
C ILE A 29 -3.19 0.86 17.39
N LEU A 30 -3.76 1.75 18.18
CA LEU A 30 -3.56 3.19 18.07
C LEU A 30 -2.27 3.60 18.78
N THR A 31 -1.41 4.35 18.11
CA THR A 31 -0.20 4.94 18.70
C THR A 31 -0.13 6.43 18.46
N ASP A 32 0.69 7.11 19.23
CA ASP A 32 1.12 8.49 18.98
C ASP A 32 2.22 8.58 17.91
N ASP A 33 2.77 9.78 17.73
CA ASP A 33 3.85 10.07 16.77
C ASP A 33 5.23 9.50 17.20
N SER A 34 5.36 9.00 18.41
CA SER A 34 6.52 8.25 18.90
C SER A 34 6.32 6.74 18.84
N PHE A 35 5.22 6.29 18.23
CA PHE A 35 4.77 4.90 18.17
C PHE A 35 4.49 4.27 19.55
N GLU A 36 4.18 5.10 20.57
CA GLU A 36 3.75 4.58 21.86
C GLU A 36 2.26 4.27 21.83
N ARG A 37 1.90 3.08 22.36
CA ARG A 37 0.52 2.57 22.35
C ARG A 37 -0.38 3.45 23.20
N ILE A 38 -1.48 3.93 22.62
CA ILE A 38 -2.55 4.70 23.27
C ILE A 38 -3.74 3.80 23.58
N ASP A 39 -4.19 3.01 22.60
CA ASP A 39 -5.37 2.15 22.69
C ASP A 39 -5.18 0.93 21.80
N ALA A 40 -6.02 -0.10 21.97
CA ALA A 40 -6.04 -1.25 21.09
C ALA A 40 -7.41 -1.91 21.05
N GLN A 41 -7.70 -2.53 19.92
CA GLN A 41 -8.85 -3.40 19.71
C GLN A 41 -8.37 -4.74 19.17
N ASN A 42 -8.92 -5.84 19.69
CA ASN A 42 -8.76 -7.19 19.16
C ASN A 42 -10.11 -7.89 19.26
N ILE A 43 -10.66 -8.31 18.14
CA ILE A 43 -12.00 -8.85 18.07
C ILE A 43 -12.06 -10.05 17.12
N GLU A 44 -12.75 -11.12 17.54
CA GLU A 44 -12.99 -12.31 16.75
C GLU A 44 -14.48 -12.48 16.46
N SER A 45 -14.84 -12.81 15.22
CA SER A 45 -16.21 -13.16 14.85
C SER A 45 -16.33 -14.57 14.31
N ARG A 46 -17.52 -15.15 14.44
CA ARG A 46 -17.81 -16.40 13.74
C ARG A 46 -17.91 -16.19 12.23
N PRO A 47 -17.55 -17.22 11.43
CA PRO A 47 -17.81 -17.20 9.99
C PRO A 47 -19.30 -17.07 9.67
N LEU A 48 -19.61 -16.39 8.57
CA LEU A 48 -20.97 -16.35 8.02
C LEU A 48 -21.39 -17.76 7.58
N PRO A 49 -22.69 -18.12 7.65
CA PRO A 49 -23.17 -19.47 7.40
C PRO A 49 -22.84 -20.04 5.99
N TRP A 50 -22.61 -19.17 5.03
CA TRP A 50 -22.28 -19.53 3.64
C TRP A 50 -20.79 -19.45 3.32
N VAL A 51 -19.95 -18.99 4.26
CA VAL A 51 -18.50 -18.96 4.10
C VAL A 51 -17.92 -20.32 4.51
N VAL A 52 -17.22 -20.96 3.60
CA VAL A 52 -16.53 -22.23 3.87
C VAL A 52 -15.06 -21.92 4.18
N PRO A 53 -14.62 -22.07 5.45
CA PRO A 53 -13.25 -21.82 5.82
C PRO A 53 -12.27 -22.75 5.11
N GLN A 54 -11.16 -22.21 4.64
CA GLN A 54 -10.09 -23.00 4.02
C GLN A 54 -9.24 -23.63 5.13
N PRO A 55 -9.09 -24.97 5.18
CA PRO A 55 -8.33 -25.64 6.23
C PRO A 55 -6.88 -25.15 6.36
N GLY A 56 -6.25 -24.77 5.23
CA GLY A 56 -4.90 -24.24 5.23
C GLY A 56 -4.74 -22.95 6.02
N ALA A 57 -5.73 -22.04 6.01
CA ALA A 57 -5.71 -20.83 6.80
C ALA A 57 -5.76 -21.15 8.30
N TYR A 58 -6.69 -22.02 8.70
CA TYR A 58 -6.85 -22.43 10.11
C TYR A 58 -5.67 -23.23 10.67
N LEU A 59 -4.92 -23.91 9.82
CA LEU A 59 -3.66 -24.54 10.23
C LEU A 59 -2.55 -23.52 10.52
N VAL A 60 -2.59 -22.37 9.88
CA VAL A 60 -1.60 -21.28 10.09
C VAL A 60 -1.95 -20.48 11.34
N HIS A 61 -3.09 -19.80 11.38
CA HIS A 61 -3.45 -18.90 12.47
C HIS A 61 -4.06 -19.58 13.71
N LYS A 62 -4.48 -20.86 13.60
CA LYS A 62 -5.03 -21.68 14.70
C LYS A 62 -6.29 -21.09 15.40
N LYS A 63 -7.01 -20.16 14.76
CA LYS A 63 -8.18 -19.47 15.33
C LYS A 63 -9.46 -20.32 15.26
N ILE A 64 -9.39 -21.55 15.78
CA ILE A 64 -10.55 -22.45 15.86
C ILE A 64 -11.64 -21.84 16.76
N SER A 65 -11.26 -21.04 17.77
CA SER A 65 -12.17 -20.30 18.65
C SER A 65 -13.15 -19.41 17.89
N SER A 66 -12.76 -18.89 16.73
CA SER A 66 -13.65 -18.07 15.90
C SER A 66 -14.91 -18.81 15.45
N LEU A 67 -14.86 -20.13 15.27
CA LEU A 67 -16.00 -20.94 14.84
C LEU A 67 -17.16 -20.88 15.84
N ASP A 68 -16.86 -20.76 17.13
CA ASP A 68 -17.81 -20.73 18.24
C ASP A 68 -18.00 -19.32 18.82
N SER A 69 -17.46 -18.27 18.16
CA SER A 69 -17.61 -16.89 18.64
C SER A 69 -19.08 -16.46 18.70
N ASN A 70 -19.46 -15.82 19.78
CA ASN A 70 -20.79 -15.20 19.92
C ASN A 70 -20.93 -13.90 19.14
N ILE A 71 -19.82 -13.32 18.67
CA ILE A 71 -19.81 -12.08 17.89
C ILE A 71 -20.12 -12.41 16.43
N SER A 72 -21.13 -11.74 15.88
CA SER A 72 -21.44 -11.85 14.46
C SER A 72 -20.42 -11.05 13.63
N HIS A 73 -20.28 -11.40 12.36
CA HIS A 73 -19.46 -10.63 11.43
C HIS A 73 -19.90 -9.16 11.36
N TYR A 74 -21.21 -8.90 11.31
CA TYR A 74 -21.75 -7.54 11.33
C TYR A 74 -21.30 -6.75 12.58
N GLN A 75 -21.44 -7.35 13.77
CA GLN A 75 -21.06 -6.69 15.00
C GLN A 75 -19.56 -6.37 15.02
N MET A 76 -18.70 -7.33 14.62
CA MET A 76 -17.27 -7.10 14.51
C MET A 76 -16.95 -5.94 13.58
N MET A 77 -17.51 -5.92 12.37
CA MET A 77 -17.23 -4.85 11.39
C MET A 77 -17.72 -3.50 11.86
N LYS A 78 -18.87 -3.45 12.55
CA LYS A 78 -19.41 -2.23 13.15
C LYS A 78 -18.47 -1.72 14.26
N ASP A 79 -18.05 -2.58 15.17
CA ASP A 79 -17.16 -2.23 16.28
C ASP A 79 -15.79 -1.74 15.77
N ILE A 80 -15.24 -2.36 14.73
CA ILE A 80 -14.00 -1.90 14.08
C ILE A 80 -14.20 -0.50 13.50
N TYR A 81 -15.25 -0.31 12.73
CA TYR A 81 -15.54 0.97 12.08
C TYR A 81 -15.71 2.10 13.10
N GLU A 82 -16.53 1.89 14.15
CA GLU A 82 -16.77 2.87 15.21
C GLU A 82 -15.48 3.20 15.99
N THR A 83 -14.66 2.20 16.27
CA THR A 83 -13.36 2.38 16.93
C THR A 83 -12.41 3.21 16.05
N TRP A 84 -12.25 2.85 14.79
CA TRP A 84 -11.39 3.59 13.87
C TRP A 84 -11.89 5.02 13.63
N GLN A 85 -13.20 5.21 13.54
CA GLN A 85 -13.80 6.54 13.46
C GLN A 85 -13.42 7.38 14.68
N LYS A 86 -13.66 6.87 15.88
CA LYS A 86 -13.31 7.54 17.14
C LYS A 86 -11.81 7.89 17.21
N TRP A 87 -10.93 7.00 16.77
CA TRP A 87 -9.49 7.23 16.80
C TRP A 87 -9.01 8.27 15.78
N SER A 88 -9.79 8.50 14.73
CA SER A 88 -9.45 9.44 13.64
C SER A 88 -10.33 10.70 13.58
N ASP A 89 -11.29 10.88 14.50
CA ASP A 89 -12.18 12.06 14.48
C ASP A 89 -11.45 13.38 14.76
N ASP A 90 -10.54 13.40 15.74
CA ASP A 90 -9.84 14.61 16.17
C ASP A 90 -8.50 14.85 15.46
N LYS A 91 -7.94 13.82 14.85
CA LYS A 91 -6.61 13.85 14.23
C LYS A 91 -6.57 12.98 12.99
N GLN A 92 -5.93 13.48 11.93
CA GLN A 92 -5.60 12.66 10.78
C GLN A 92 -4.76 11.47 11.21
N SER A 93 -5.19 10.27 10.85
CA SER A 93 -4.52 9.03 11.19
C SER A 93 -3.91 8.37 9.95
N ILE A 94 -2.77 7.74 10.12
CA ILE A 94 -2.17 6.88 9.09
C ILE A 94 -2.41 5.42 9.48
N PHE A 95 -3.18 4.72 8.66
CA PHE A 95 -3.42 3.28 8.80
C PHE A 95 -2.24 2.51 8.23
N ILE A 96 -1.69 1.60 9.02
CA ILE A 96 -0.46 0.88 8.71
C ILE A 96 -0.73 -0.63 8.71
N THR A 97 -0.31 -1.29 7.64
CA THR A 97 -0.34 -2.74 7.50
C THR A 97 1.04 -3.27 7.11
N TYR A 98 1.21 -4.58 7.10
CA TYR A 98 2.39 -5.25 6.55
C TYR A 98 2.01 -6.13 5.35
N ASN A 99 2.37 -5.72 4.14
CA ASN A 99 1.96 -6.35 2.87
C ASN A 99 0.43 -6.42 2.69
N GLY A 100 -0.29 -5.51 3.36
CA GLY A 100 -1.74 -5.52 3.47
C GLY A 100 -2.48 -4.65 2.46
N HIS A 101 -1.81 -3.79 1.69
CA HIS A 101 -2.47 -2.92 0.69
C HIS A 101 -3.32 -3.67 -0.34
N GLN A 102 -2.96 -4.90 -0.65
CA GLN A 102 -3.69 -5.73 -1.61
C GLN A 102 -4.50 -6.84 -0.94
N PHE A 103 -4.43 -6.98 0.37
CA PHE A 103 -5.11 -8.03 1.11
C PHE A 103 -5.96 -7.46 2.24
N ASP A 104 -5.38 -7.14 3.40
CA ASP A 104 -6.12 -6.69 4.59
C ASP A 104 -7.00 -5.47 4.31
N GLU A 105 -6.41 -4.43 3.70
CA GLU A 105 -7.14 -3.21 3.36
C GLU A 105 -8.26 -3.46 2.37
N GLU A 106 -8.04 -4.32 1.39
CA GLU A 106 -9.05 -4.70 0.42
C GLU A 106 -10.19 -5.49 1.08
N LEU A 107 -9.87 -6.36 2.03
CA LEU A 107 -10.87 -7.11 2.79
C LEU A 107 -11.69 -6.21 3.71
N TYR A 108 -11.06 -5.31 4.46
CA TYR A 108 -11.79 -4.32 5.26
C TYR A 108 -12.78 -3.52 4.40
N ARG A 109 -12.32 -3.03 3.26
CA ARG A 109 -13.14 -2.24 2.34
C ARG A 109 -14.35 -3.00 1.85
N ARG A 110 -14.18 -4.27 1.43
CA ARG A 110 -15.28 -5.14 0.98
C ARG A 110 -16.22 -5.48 2.11
N GLN A 111 -15.71 -5.80 3.27
CA GLN A 111 -16.53 -6.23 4.39
C GLN A 111 -17.22 -5.05 5.09
N PHE A 112 -16.67 -3.86 5.09
CA PHE A 112 -17.44 -2.66 5.43
C PHE A 112 -18.59 -2.45 4.44
N TYR A 113 -18.34 -2.58 3.15
CA TYR A 113 -19.36 -2.49 2.11
C TYR A 113 -20.48 -3.53 2.30
N TRP A 114 -20.15 -4.79 2.60
CA TRP A 114 -21.15 -5.84 2.87
C TRP A 114 -22.05 -5.51 4.04
N ASN A 115 -21.53 -4.79 5.01
CA ASN A 115 -22.25 -4.42 6.22
C ASN A 115 -22.83 -2.99 6.15
N LEU A 116 -22.92 -2.40 4.96
CA LEU A 116 -23.47 -1.07 4.69
C LEU A 116 -22.71 0.06 5.43
N LEU A 117 -21.45 -0.19 5.80
CA LEU A 117 -20.55 0.79 6.40
C LEU A 117 -19.72 1.49 5.31
N PRO A 118 -19.30 2.74 5.52
CA PRO A 118 -18.43 3.45 4.57
C PRO A 118 -17.12 2.70 4.33
N PRO A 119 -16.80 2.27 3.09
CA PRO A 119 -15.68 1.36 2.83
C PRO A 119 -14.30 2.05 2.77
N TYR A 120 -14.25 3.38 2.83
CA TYR A 120 -13.02 4.14 2.55
C TYR A 120 -12.48 4.93 3.76
N ILE A 121 -12.77 4.49 4.98
CA ILE A 121 -12.35 5.18 6.22
C ILE A 121 -10.83 5.40 6.29
N THR A 122 -10.03 4.47 5.76
CA THR A 122 -8.56 4.52 5.80
C THR A 122 -7.94 5.60 4.92
N ASN A 123 -8.71 6.17 3.97
CA ASN A 123 -8.21 7.14 2.99
C ASN A 123 -9.18 8.30 2.70
N THR A 124 -10.13 8.54 3.59
CA THR A 124 -11.05 9.69 3.58
C THR A 124 -10.83 10.55 4.82
N ASN A 125 -11.44 11.74 4.86
CA ASN A 125 -11.38 12.67 6.00
C ASN A 125 -9.95 13.07 6.42
N GLY A 126 -9.01 13.08 5.45
CA GLY A 126 -7.61 13.39 5.71
C GLY A 126 -6.78 12.21 6.23
N ASN A 127 -7.39 11.04 6.43
CA ASN A 127 -6.66 9.82 6.74
C ASN A 127 -5.78 9.38 5.58
N GLY A 128 -4.71 8.71 5.92
CA GLY A 128 -3.77 8.09 4.98
C GLY A 128 -3.53 6.63 5.30
N ARG A 129 -2.84 5.95 4.41
CA ARG A 129 -2.51 4.53 4.55
C ARG A 129 -1.09 4.25 4.11
N SER A 130 -0.47 3.33 4.81
CA SER A 130 0.92 2.95 4.56
C SER A 130 1.09 1.45 4.71
N ASP A 131 2.07 0.91 3.99
CA ASP A 131 2.39 -0.51 4.04
C ASP A 131 3.88 -0.68 4.30
N LEU A 132 4.21 -1.21 5.47
CA LEU A 132 5.58 -1.36 5.94
C LEU A 132 6.44 -2.28 5.08
N TYR A 133 5.84 -3.18 4.31
CA TYR A 133 6.58 -4.01 3.38
C TYR A 133 7.42 -3.18 2.41
N PHE A 134 6.89 -2.06 1.90
CA PHE A 134 7.62 -1.19 0.98
C PHE A 134 8.73 -0.41 1.68
N LEU A 135 8.54 -0.02 2.94
CA LEU A 135 9.61 0.59 3.74
C LEU A 135 10.74 -0.40 3.99
N ILE A 136 10.42 -1.64 4.40
CA ILE A 136 11.43 -2.69 4.60
C ILE A 136 12.16 -3.04 3.32
N LEU A 137 11.46 -3.03 2.18
CA LEU A 137 12.11 -3.23 0.89
C LEU A 137 13.13 -2.13 0.60
N LEU A 138 12.80 -0.86 0.89
CA LEU A 138 13.76 0.25 0.80
C LEU A 138 14.94 0.08 1.77
N VAL A 139 14.68 -0.23 3.03
CA VAL A 139 15.71 -0.46 4.05
C VAL A 139 16.65 -1.59 3.62
N SER A 140 16.11 -2.69 3.10
CA SER A 140 16.92 -3.84 2.64
C SER A 140 17.83 -3.53 1.47
N TYR A 141 17.55 -2.46 0.74
CA TYR A 141 18.39 -2.01 -0.36
C TYR A 141 19.36 -0.90 0.06
N LEU A 142 18.85 0.13 0.72
CA LEU A 142 19.64 1.31 1.10
C LEU A 142 20.60 1.03 2.25
N TYR A 143 20.22 0.14 3.17
CA TYR A 143 20.96 -0.16 4.40
C TYR A 143 21.05 -1.68 4.63
N PRO A 144 21.73 -2.42 3.74
CA PRO A 144 21.72 -3.90 3.74
C PRO A 144 22.32 -4.52 5.00
N ASP A 145 23.17 -3.79 5.73
CA ASP A 145 23.82 -4.24 6.97
C ASP A 145 23.01 -3.91 8.23
N PHE A 146 21.95 -3.11 8.13
CA PHE A 146 21.13 -2.70 9.26
C PHE A 146 20.32 -3.86 9.86
N ILE A 147 19.72 -4.67 9.01
CA ILE A 147 19.08 -5.93 9.40
C ILE A 147 19.74 -7.06 8.62
N LYS A 148 20.21 -8.07 9.34
CA LYS A 148 20.82 -9.27 8.74
C LYS A 148 19.73 -10.20 8.16
N PHE A 149 19.17 -9.80 7.02
CA PHE A 149 18.10 -10.56 6.36
C PHE A 149 18.55 -11.98 6.01
N ASN A 150 17.66 -12.94 6.17
CA ASN A 150 17.80 -14.24 5.52
C ASN A 150 17.62 -14.05 4.00
N MET A 151 18.35 -14.83 3.21
CA MET A 151 18.27 -14.76 1.75
C MET A 151 17.50 -15.96 1.19
N ASN A 152 16.75 -15.74 0.10
CA ASN A 152 16.14 -16.82 -0.66
C ASN A 152 17.14 -17.41 -1.68
N ASP A 153 16.70 -18.41 -2.46
CA ASP A 153 17.52 -19.11 -3.47
C ASP A 153 18.03 -18.20 -4.59
N TYR A 154 17.47 -17.02 -4.75
CA TYR A 154 17.88 -15.99 -5.73
C TYR A 154 18.77 -14.90 -5.11
N ASN A 155 19.27 -15.13 -3.90
CA ASN A 155 20.05 -14.16 -3.13
C ASN A 155 19.32 -12.81 -2.92
N LEU A 156 18.01 -12.88 -2.68
CA LEU A 156 17.18 -11.73 -2.33
C LEU A 156 16.76 -11.82 -0.86
N PRO A 157 16.67 -10.69 -0.14
CA PRO A 157 16.28 -10.69 1.27
C PRO A 157 14.85 -11.21 1.43
N ILE A 158 14.64 -12.10 2.40
CA ILE A 158 13.30 -12.55 2.77
C ILE A 158 12.70 -11.48 3.69
N LEU A 159 11.59 -10.88 3.23
CA LEU A 159 10.94 -9.76 3.92
C LEU A 159 9.68 -10.21 4.66
N LYS A 160 9.68 -11.41 5.23
CA LYS A 160 8.61 -11.88 6.10
C LYS A 160 8.83 -11.40 7.53
N LEU A 161 7.78 -10.88 8.17
CA LEU A 161 7.85 -10.27 9.50
C LEU A 161 8.45 -11.24 10.52
N GLU A 162 7.99 -12.49 10.54
CA GLU A 162 8.48 -13.53 11.43
C GLU A 162 9.96 -13.94 11.19
N GLN A 163 10.56 -13.55 10.08
CA GLN A 163 11.98 -13.78 9.80
C GLN A 163 12.86 -12.57 10.08
N ILE A 164 12.29 -11.38 10.07
CA ILE A 164 12.98 -10.12 10.33
C ILE A 164 13.14 -9.88 11.83
N LEU A 165 12.07 -10.07 12.59
CA LEU A 165 12.00 -9.72 14.01
C LEU A 165 13.03 -10.42 14.89
N PRO A 166 13.33 -11.72 14.72
CA PRO A 166 14.41 -12.36 15.48
C PRO A 166 15.79 -11.74 15.22
N LYS A 167 16.00 -11.11 14.06
CA LYS A 167 17.26 -10.43 13.73
C LYS A 167 17.48 -9.12 14.49
N ILE A 168 16.39 -8.57 15.02
CA ILE A 168 16.39 -7.36 15.87
C ILE A 168 16.07 -7.69 17.33
N GLY A 169 16.11 -8.98 17.70
CA GLY A 169 15.98 -9.45 19.09
C GLY A 169 14.54 -9.61 19.59
N ILE A 170 13.55 -9.67 18.72
CA ILE A 170 12.14 -9.88 19.06
C ILE A 170 11.78 -11.36 18.90
N ASP A 171 11.16 -11.94 19.94
CA ASP A 171 10.61 -13.31 19.89
C ASP A 171 9.32 -13.34 19.06
N VAL A 172 9.17 -14.38 18.25
CA VAL A 172 8.05 -14.57 17.32
C VAL A 172 7.25 -15.86 17.59
N SER A 173 7.32 -16.39 18.82
CA SER A 173 6.60 -17.61 19.20
C SER A 173 5.08 -17.50 19.01
N ASP A 174 4.52 -16.31 19.17
CA ASP A 174 3.10 -16.00 19.07
C ASP A 174 2.71 -15.34 17.72
N ALA A 175 3.55 -15.48 16.69
CA ALA A 175 3.22 -15.04 15.33
C ALA A 175 1.93 -15.71 14.81
N HIS A 176 1.24 -15.02 13.90
CA HIS A 176 -0.08 -15.39 13.39
C HIS A 176 -1.22 -15.24 14.42
N ASP A 177 -1.08 -14.25 15.30
CA ASP A 177 -2.15 -13.62 16.04
C ASP A 177 -2.19 -12.14 15.62
N ALA A 178 -3.31 -11.65 15.12
CA ALA A 178 -3.39 -10.32 14.54
C ALA A 178 -2.95 -9.20 15.50
N LEU A 179 -3.22 -9.32 16.82
CA LEU A 179 -2.77 -8.33 17.79
C LEU A 179 -1.25 -8.35 17.97
N THR A 180 -0.67 -9.55 18.07
CA THR A 180 0.78 -9.75 18.15
C THR A 180 1.47 -9.23 16.89
N ASP A 181 0.90 -9.47 15.70
CA ASP A 181 1.47 -8.98 14.45
C ASP A 181 1.39 -7.45 14.35
N CYS A 182 0.36 -6.79 14.92
CA CYS A 182 0.35 -5.33 15.10
C CYS A 182 1.48 -4.85 16.03
N GLU A 183 1.73 -5.52 17.15
CA GLU A 183 2.85 -5.19 18.06
C GLU A 183 4.20 -5.38 17.37
N PHE A 184 4.35 -6.42 16.57
CA PHE A 184 5.54 -6.68 15.75
C PHE A 184 5.81 -5.56 14.74
N MET A 185 4.78 -5.06 14.06
CA MET A 185 4.90 -3.91 13.18
C MET A 185 5.40 -2.66 13.92
N ILE A 186 4.89 -2.41 15.13
CA ILE A 186 5.31 -1.27 15.97
C ILE A 186 6.79 -1.41 16.38
N HIS A 187 7.21 -2.60 16.83
CA HIS A 187 8.61 -2.85 17.18
C HIS A 187 9.55 -2.63 15.99
N LEU A 188 9.18 -3.15 14.82
CA LEU A 188 9.95 -2.95 13.60
C LEU A 188 10.01 -1.47 13.19
N MET A 189 8.89 -0.76 13.29
CA MET A 189 8.84 0.67 12.99
C MET A 189 9.73 1.48 13.94
N LYS A 190 9.65 1.25 15.25
CA LYS A 190 10.51 1.92 16.23
C LYS A 190 11.99 1.66 15.95
N HIS A 191 12.34 0.42 15.62
CA HIS A 191 13.71 0.04 15.30
C HIS A 191 14.25 0.80 14.09
N ILE A 192 13.45 0.92 13.01
CA ILE A 192 13.86 1.67 11.82
C ILE A 192 13.89 3.18 12.10
N TYR A 193 12.90 3.69 12.81
CA TYR A 193 12.79 5.12 13.11
C TYR A 193 13.94 5.64 13.97
N SER A 194 14.47 4.81 14.89
CA SER A 194 15.60 5.18 15.76
C SER A 194 16.87 5.51 14.98
N ASP A 195 17.11 4.83 13.86
CA ASP A 195 18.32 4.99 13.07
C ASP A 195 18.12 5.81 11.78
N TYR A 196 16.90 5.76 11.22
CA TYR A 196 16.58 6.39 9.93
C TYR A 196 15.27 7.20 9.96
N PRO A 197 15.12 8.17 10.88
CA PRO A 197 13.90 8.96 11.00
C PRO A 197 13.53 9.68 9.71
N ASP A 198 14.50 10.28 9.02
CA ASP A 198 14.28 11.00 7.76
C ASP A 198 13.73 10.10 6.64
N LEU A 199 14.13 8.82 6.61
CA LEU A 199 13.59 7.87 5.64
C LEU A 199 12.13 7.53 5.94
N VAL A 200 11.81 7.34 7.22
CA VAL A 200 10.45 7.01 7.67
C VAL A 200 9.50 8.19 7.47
N GLU A 201 9.93 9.40 7.80
CA GLU A 201 9.13 10.63 7.59
C GLU A 201 8.85 10.86 6.10
N ASP A 202 9.86 10.72 5.25
CA ASP A 202 9.72 10.77 3.79
C ASP A 202 8.78 9.70 3.26
N PHE A 203 8.88 8.49 3.79
CA PHE A 203 8.00 7.39 3.40
C PHE A 203 6.53 7.67 3.73
N PHE A 204 6.24 8.29 4.87
CA PHE A 204 4.88 8.66 5.24
C PHE A 204 4.29 9.83 4.44
N LEU A 205 5.08 10.57 3.66
CA LEU A 205 4.52 11.50 2.68
C LEU A 205 3.68 10.79 1.62
N GLN A 206 3.93 9.52 1.37
CA GLN A 206 3.17 8.71 0.43
C GLN A 206 1.81 8.23 0.99
N ALA A 207 1.55 8.40 2.29
CA ALA A 207 0.34 7.91 2.93
C ALA A 207 -0.94 8.56 2.41
N THR A 208 -0.88 9.82 1.97
CA THR A 208 -1.98 10.51 1.30
C THR A 208 -1.60 10.89 -0.12
N LYS A 209 -2.56 10.83 -1.05
CA LYS A 209 -2.32 11.22 -2.45
C LYS A 209 -1.83 12.64 -2.60
N ALA A 210 -2.36 13.58 -1.80
CA ALA A 210 -1.97 15.00 -1.86
C ALA A 210 -0.49 15.19 -1.50
N ASN A 211 -0.07 14.69 -0.33
CA ASN A 211 1.32 14.79 0.11
C ASN A 211 2.27 14.05 -0.85
N PHE A 212 1.83 12.91 -1.39
CA PHE A 212 2.65 12.16 -2.35
C PHE A 212 2.85 12.97 -3.65
N LEU A 213 1.81 13.58 -4.18
CA LEU A 213 1.92 14.45 -5.37
C LEU A 213 2.80 15.67 -5.09
N ASP A 214 2.70 16.29 -3.92
CA ASP A 214 3.56 17.42 -3.53
C ASP A 214 5.03 16.96 -3.46
N MET A 215 5.31 15.80 -2.87
CA MET A 215 6.64 15.21 -2.84
C MET A 215 7.17 14.95 -4.25
N LEU A 216 6.37 14.33 -5.13
CA LEU A 216 6.74 14.01 -6.51
C LEU A 216 7.01 15.25 -7.34
N SER A 217 6.26 16.32 -7.10
CA SER A 217 6.39 17.59 -7.83
C SER A 217 7.60 18.41 -7.37
N SER A 218 7.90 18.37 -6.06
CA SER A 218 8.98 19.18 -5.45
C SER A 218 10.37 18.62 -5.63
N ARG A 219 10.52 17.30 -5.83
CA ARG A 219 11.81 16.64 -5.99
C ARG A 219 12.10 16.31 -7.45
N ASN A 220 13.37 16.30 -7.83
CA ASN A 220 13.78 16.08 -9.21
C ASN A 220 13.62 14.60 -9.60
N TYR A 221 14.22 13.68 -8.86
CA TYR A 221 14.18 12.25 -9.18
C TYR A 221 14.15 11.40 -7.91
N PHE A 222 13.82 10.14 -8.10
CA PHE A 222 13.61 9.15 -7.05
C PHE A 222 14.32 7.85 -7.40
N GLY A 223 14.75 7.12 -6.39
CA GLY A 223 15.08 5.71 -6.55
C GLY A 223 13.85 4.85 -6.26
N TYR A 224 13.55 3.94 -7.15
CA TYR A 224 12.44 2.99 -7.03
C TYR A 224 12.97 1.56 -7.03
N VAL A 225 12.66 0.80 -5.97
CA VAL A 225 13.05 -0.60 -5.84
C VAL A 225 11.88 -1.50 -6.25
N GLN A 226 11.96 -2.09 -7.42
CA GLN A 226 11.01 -3.10 -7.87
C GLN A 226 11.50 -4.49 -7.50
N ARG A 227 10.65 -5.31 -6.90
CA ARG A 227 10.98 -6.67 -6.52
C ARG A 227 9.91 -7.66 -6.96
N GLY A 228 10.35 -8.74 -7.56
CA GLY A 228 9.58 -9.97 -7.78
C GLY A 228 10.14 -11.15 -6.98
N PRO A 229 9.61 -12.34 -7.17
CA PRO A 229 10.06 -13.53 -6.43
C PRO A 229 11.54 -13.88 -6.65
N SER A 230 12.04 -13.64 -7.87
CA SER A 230 13.40 -14.03 -8.32
C SER A 230 14.26 -12.86 -8.81
N TYR A 231 13.77 -11.61 -8.72
CA TYR A 231 14.50 -10.45 -9.21
C TYR A 231 14.29 -9.23 -8.33
N ARG A 232 15.25 -8.30 -8.39
CA ARG A 232 15.16 -6.95 -7.83
C ARG A 232 15.84 -5.99 -8.80
N PHE A 233 15.09 -5.00 -9.26
CA PHE A 233 15.57 -3.90 -10.08
C PHE A 233 15.48 -2.59 -9.32
N VAL A 234 16.37 -1.67 -9.65
CA VAL A 234 16.38 -0.33 -9.06
C VAL A 234 16.43 0.67 -10.20
N TYR A 235 15.46 1.57 -10.22
CA TYR A 235 15.27 2.54 -11.28
C TYR A 235 15.44 3.95 -10.75
N PRO A 236 16.22 4.81 -11.42
CA PRO A 236 16.20 6.26 -11.20
C PRO A 236 15.00 6.85 -11.95
N LEU A 237 13.95 7.22 -11.25
CA LEU A 237 12.70 7.68 -11.85
C LEU A 237 12.49 9.18 -11.66
N THR A 238 12.02 9.88 -12.70
CA THR A 238 11.45 11.21 -12.57
C THR A 238 9.96 11.19 -12.80
N PHE A 239 9.19 11.93 -12.00
CA PHE A 239 7.76 12.07 -12.16
C PHE A 239 7.44 13.06 -13.28
N VAL A 240 6.60 12.66 -14.23
CA VAL A 240 6.21 13.49 -15.38
C VAL A 240 4.83 14.10 -15.15
N CYS A 241 3.84 13.26 -14.94
CA CYS A 241 2.46 13.70 -14.77
C CYS A 241 1.60 12.64 -14.10
N GLN A 242 0.44 13.05 -13.65
CA GLN A 242 -0.64 12.16 -13.26
C GLN A 242 -1.33 11.65 -14.54
N ASN A 243 -1.71 10.36 -14.57
CA ASN A 243 -2.47 9.82 -15.69
C ASN A 243 -3.87 10.47 -15.71
N PRO A 244 -4.31 11.08 -16.82
CA PRO A 244 -5.56 11.83 -16.90
C PRO A 244 -6.80 10.92 -16.70
N ASP A 245 -6.79 9.70 -17.21
CA ASP A 245 -7.94 8.77 -17.17
C ASP A 245 -7.89 7.82 -15.97
N SER A 246 -6.74 7.73 -15.33
CA SER A 246 -6.54 6.97 -14.10
C SER A 246 -5.87 7.84 -13.04
N PRO A 247 -6.59 8.76 -12.38
CA PRO A 247 -6.00 9.77 -11.50
C PRO A 247 -5.24 9.23 -10.28
N ASN A 248 -5.32 7.93 -10.01
CA ASN A 248 -4.56 7.26 -8.95
C ASN A 248 -3.22 6.67 -9.46
N LYS A 249 -2.87 6.90 -10.72
CA LYS A 249 -1.61 6.49 -11.34
C LYS A 249 -0.77 7.70 -11.71
N GLY A 250 0.53 7.62 -11.44
CA GLY A 250 1.54 8.56 -11.89
C GLY A 250 2.38 7.94 -13.01
N ILE A 251 2.74 8.76 -13.99
CA ILE A 251 3.65 8.41 -15.05
C ILE A 251 5.05 8.88 -14.69
N PHE A 252 6.00 7.97 -14.74
CA PHE A 252 7.40 8.21 -14.45
C PHE A 252 8.25 7.81 -15.64
N LEU A 253 9.36 8.54 -15.85
CA LEU A 253 10.41 8.17 -16.79
C LEU A 253 11.62 7.63 -16.06
N ASP A 254 12.17 6.56 -16.59
CA ASP A 254 13.41 5.95 -16.15
C ASP A 254 14.59 6.75 -16.73
N LEU A 255 15.36 7.38 -15.86
CA LEU A 255 16.49 8.22 -16.22
C LEU A 255 17.70 7.44 -16.69
N SER A 256 17.70 6.12 -16.67
CA SER A 256 18.74 5.31 -17.30
C SER A 256 18.67 5.33 -18.84
N TYR A 257 17.55 5.75 -19.40
CA TYR A 257 17.40 5.96 -20.85
C TYR A 257 17.88 7.36 -21.25
N PRO A 258 18.62 7.52 -22.36
CA PRO A 258 18.95 8.82 -22.94
C PRO A 258 17.68 9.63 -23.24
N LEU A 259 17.73 10.94 -22.97
CA LEU A 259 16.56 11.78 -23.22
C LEU A 259 16.22 11.85 -24.72
N GLU A 260 17.25 11.85 -25.56
CA GLU A 260 17.13 11.88 -27.03
C GLU A 260 16.28 10.70 -27.52
N ASP A 261 16.55 9.49 -27.03
CA ASP A 261 15.80 8.27 -27.42
C ASP A 261 14.32 8.38 -27.02
N ILE A 262 14.03 9.00 -25.86
CA ILE A 262 12.65 9.22 -25.40
C ILE A 262 11.92 10.25 -26.26
N LEU A 263 12.61 11.31 -26.68
CA LEU A 263 12.04 12.37 -27.52
C LEU A 263 11.76 11.89 -28.95
N GLU A 264 12.56 10.95 -29.45
CA GLU A 264 12.44 10.36 -30.81
C GLU A 264 11.35 9.28 -30.88
N LEU A 265 10.79 8.81 -29.76
CA LEU A 265 9.72 7.79 -29.76
C LEU A 265 8.55 8.24 -30.63
N GLU A 266 8.14 7.37 -31.52
CA GLU A 266 6.92 7.57 -32.32
C GLU A 266 5.67 7.49 -31.41
N TYR A 267 4.58 8.14 -31.80
CA TYR A 267 3.38 8.24 -30.99
C TYR A 267 2.78 6.87 -30.64
N HIS A 268 2.80 5.92 -31.56
CA HIS A 268 2.32 4.56 -31.33
C HIS A 268 3.20 3.77 -30.34
N GLU A 269 4.51 4.07 -30.26
CA GLU A 269 5.41 3.48 -29.27
C GLU A 269 5.11 4.00 -27.86
N LEU A 270 4.80 5.31 -27.72
CA LEU A 270 4.35 5.90 -26.47
C LEU A 270 3.11 5.18 -25.93
N ILE A 271 2.09 4.97 -26.77
CA ILE A 271 0.87 4.24 -26.40
C ILE A 271 1.23 2.82 -25.92
N THR A 272 2.04 2.10 -26.70
CA THR A 272 2.44 0.72 -26.39
C THR A 272 3.16 0.62 -25.04
N TYR A 273 4.12 1.51 -24.77
CA TYR A 273 4.88 1.51 -23.53
C TYR A 273 4.06 1.95 -22.31
N LEU A 274 3.10 2.85 -22.50
CA LEU A 274 2.22 3.32 -21.43
C LEU A 274 1.11 2.32 -21.11
N GLU A 275 0.59 1.60 -22.11
CA GLU A 275 -0.42 0.57 -21.93
C GLU A 275 0.13 -0.65 -21.18
N LYS A 276 1.30 -1.13 -21.61
CA LYS A 276 1.96 -2.34 -21.09
C LYS A 276 3.42 -2.09 -20.77
N PRO A 277 3.73 -1.34 -19.70
CA PRO A 277 5.11 -1.12 -19.31
C PRO A 277 5.81 -2.46 -19.04
N ASN A 278 6.79 -2.78 -19.86
CA ASN A 278 7.65 -3.96 -19.71
C ASN A 278 9.04 -3.57 -19.18
N ALA A 279 9.98 -4.52 -19.11
CA ALA A 279 11.33 -4.26 -18.65
C ALA A 279 12.11 -3.30 -19.56
N GLU A 280 11.78 -3.24 -20.86
CA GLU A 280 12.43 -2.39 -21.86
C GLU A 280 11.74 -1.03 -22.02
N SER A 281 10.61 -0.81 -21.34
CA SER A 281 9.90 0.46 -21.40
C SER A 281 10.64 1.54 -20.60
N PRO A 282 10.89 2.73 -21.19
CA PRO A 282 11.40 3.87 -20.45
C PRO A 282 10.36 4.44 -19.46
N PHE A 283 9.12 3.98 -19.52
CA PHE A 283 8.05 4.43 -18.63
C PHE A 283 7.80 3.44 -17.51
N LYS A 284 7.50 3.99 -16.32
CA LYS A 284 6.92 3.25 -15.20
C LYS A 284 5.62 3.92 -14.79
N VAL A 285 4.58 3.12 -14.60
CA VAL A 285 3.26 3.58 -14.16
C VAL A 285 3.03 3.09 -12.73
N LEU A 286 3.10 3.99 -11.77
CA LEU A 286 3.01 3.66 -10.34
C LEU A 286 1.72 4.22 -9.73
N ALA A 287 1.15 3.49 -8.77
CA ALA A 287 0.06 4.02 -7.97
C ALA A 287 0.57 5.15 -7.06
N ILE A 288 -0.15 6.29 -7.05
CA ILE A 288 0.18 7.48 -6.25
C ILE A 288 -0.83 7.75 -5.13
N ASN A 289 -1.62 6.76 -4.80
CA ASN A 289 -2.59 6.79 -3.71
C ASN A 289 -2.32 5.69 -2.67
N LYS A 290 -1.13 5.11 -2.68
CA LYS A 290 -0.65 4.10 -1.73
C LYS A 290 0.87 4.04 -1.74
N SER A 291 1.46 3.51 -0.67
CA SER A 291 2.91 3.38 -0.52
C SER A 291 3.57 2.63 -1.68
N GLN A 292 4.74 3.09 -2.04
CA GLN A 292 5.66 2.50 -3.01
C GLN A 292 7.04 2.37 -2.36
N SER A 293 7.86 1.46 -2.84
CA SER A 293 9.29 1.38 -2.50
C SER A 293 10.10 2.45 -3.22
N LEU A 294 9.73 3.71 -2.97
CA LEU A 294 10.26 4.89 -3.63
C LEU A 294 10.76 5.87 -2.57
N ALA A 295 11.98 6.37 -2.75
CA ALA A 295 12.59 7.37 -1.89
C ALA A 295 13.40 8.36 -2.73
N ASP A 296 13.90 9.44 -2.08
CA ASP A 296 14.73 10.45 -2.73
C ASP A 296 15.90 9.79 -3.48
N GLY A 297 16.07 10.15 -4.75
CA GLY A 297 17.09 9.59 -5.62
C GLY A 297 18.53 9.81 -5.11
N GLU A 298 18.76 10.86 -4.34
CA GLU A 298 20.06 11.15 -3.75
C GLU A 298 20.51 10.12 -2.70
N LYS A 299 19.57 9.34 -2.15
CA LYS A 299 19.86 8.26 -1.19
C LYS A 299 20.39 6.98 -1.89
N PHE A 300 20.28 6.89 -3.23
CA PHE A 300 20.61 5.70 -3.98
C PHE A 300 22.00 5.79 -4.60
N ASP A 301 22.69 4.66 -4.63
CA ASP A 301 23.89 4.43 -5.42
C ASP A 301 23.53 3.55 -6.61
N PHE A 302 23.21 4.21 -7.74
CA PHE A 302 22.83 3.51 -8.96
C PHE A 302 24.07 2.94 -9.65
N LYS A 303 23.98 1.70 -10.11
CA LYS A 303 25.10 0.96 -10.74
C LYS A 303 25.07 1.10 -12.26
N PHE A 304 25.27 2.32 -12.76
CA PHE A 304 25.47 2.61 -14.17
C PHE A 304 26.44 3.80 -14.33
N ASP A 305 26.83 4.09 -15.58
CA ASP A 305 27.92 5.05 -15.87
C ASP A 305 27.55 6.52 -15.64
N GLU A 306 26.25 6.86 -15.56
CA GLU A 306 25.77 8.22 -15.30
C GLU A 306 26.04 8.67 -13.87
N THR A 307 26.46 9.90 -13.75
CA THR A 307 26.65 10.54 -12.46
C THR A 307 25.30 11.06 -11.90
N ARG A 308 25.29 11.35 -10.59
CA ARG A 308 24.12 12.00 -9.97
C ARG A 308 23.76 13.33 -10.64
N ASN A 309 24.74 14.07 -11.12
CA ASN A 309 24.52 15.33 -11.84
C ASN A 309 23.85 15.09 -13.18
N ASP A 310 24.24 14.04 -13.90
CA ASP A 310 23.60 13.71 -15.20
C ASP A 310 22.12 13.36 -15.01
N LEU A 311 21.80 12.56 -13.97
CA LEU A 311 20.41 12.24 -13.63
C LEU A 311 19.60 13.48 -13.25
N LEU A 312 20.21 14.36 -12.45
CA LEU A 312 19.54 15.60 -12.02
C LEU A 312 19.25 16.52 -13.22
N GLU A 313 20.23 16.71 -14.11
CA GLU A 313 20.07 17.54 -15.32
C GLU A 313 19.04 16.94 -16.28
N ARG A 314 19.08 15.61 -16.49
CA ARG A 314 18.10 14.90 -17.32
C ARG A 314 16.69 15.05 -16.76
N SER A 315 16.53 14.87 -15.47
CA SER A 315 15.25 15.06 -14.80
C SER A 315 14.70 16.49 -14.96
N LYS A 316 15.54 17.53 -14.80
CA LYS A 316 15.12 18.92 -15.03
C LYS A 316 14.64 19.16 -16.45
N LYS A 317 15.41 18.68 -17.44
CA LYS A 317 15.04 18.79 -18.86
C LYS A 317 13.69 18.12 -19.15
N ILE A 318 13.44 16.94 -18.58
CA ILE A 318 12.16 16.23 -18.71
C ILE A 318 11.02 17.03 -18.09
N LYS A 319 11.19 17.52 -16.86
CA LYS A 319 10.16 18.29 -16.15
C LYS A 319 9.81 19.63 -16.84
N GLU A 320 10.76 20.26 -17.50
CA GLU A 320 10.61 21.50 -18.24
C GLU A 320 10.08 21.29 -19.66
N ASN A 321 10.06 20.05 -20.16
CA ASN A 321 9.61 19.73 -21.52
C ASN A 321 8.09 19.58 -21.59
N PHE A 322 7.40 20.68 -21.87
CA PHE A 322 5.93 20.71 -22.01
C PHE A 322 5.43 19.87 -23.19
N GLU A 323 6.13 19.85 -24.32
CA GLU A 323 5.74 19.09 -25.50
C GLU A 323 5.75 17.58 -25.22
N LEU A 324 6.79 17.08 -24.58
CA LEU A 324 6.86 15.67 -24.15
C LEU A 324 5.71 15.33 -23.21
N LYS A 325 5.43 16.19 -22.25
CA LYS A 325 4.33 15.99 -21.31
C LYS A 325 2.96 15.95 -22.01
N GLU A 326 2.70 16.85 -22.96
CA GLU A 326 1.46 16.87 -23.75
C GLU A 326 1.31 15.60 -24.59
N ARG A 327 2.39 15.14 -25.24
CA ARG A 327 2.39 13.88 -25.99
C ARG A 327 2.09 12.67 -25.09
N ILE A 328 2.67 12.60 -23.90
CA ILE A 328 2.41 11.53 -22.92
C ILE A 328 0.96 11.56 -22.44
N VAL A 329 0.42 12.74 -22.12
CA VAL A 329 -0.98 12.90 -21.70
C VAL A 329 -1.93 12.46 -22.81
N ALA A 330 -1.71 12.89 -24.04
CA ALA A 330 -2.52 12.47 -25.19
C ALA A 330 -2.44 10.95 -25.42
N ALA A 331 -1.23 10.37 -25.38
CA ALA A 331 -1.06 8.93 -25.51
C ALA A 331 -1.79 8.13 -24.40
N CYS A 332 -1.82 8.63 -23.17
CA CYS A 332 -2.59 8.00 -22.09
C CYS A 332 -4.10 8.00 -22.39
N GLN A 333 -4.63 9.08 -23.00
CA GLN A 333 -6.05 9.20 -23.35
C GLN A 333 -6.46 8.31 -24.53
N ASP A 334 -5.51 7.96 -25.40
CA ASP A 334 -5.75 7.08 -26.53
C ASP A 334 -5.61 5.58 -26.18
N ILE A 335 -5.21 5.24 -24.94
CA ILE A 335 -5.18 3.85 -24.46
C ILE A 335 -6.60 3.37 -24.25
N GLU A 336 -6.97 2.28 -24.91
CA GLU A 336 -8.27 1.65 -24.70
C GLU A 336 -8.44 1.16 -23.27
N ILE A 337 -9.50 1.65 -22.60
CA ILE A 337 -9.86 1.16 -21.27
C ILE A 337 -10.46 -0.24 -21.42
N PRO A 338 -9.89 -1.28 -20.77
CA PRO A 338 -10.44 -2.62 -20.85
C PRO A 338 -11.91 -2.65 -20.40
N TYR A 339 -12.74 -3.31 -21.18
CA TYR A 339 -14.11 -3.58 -20.75
C TYR A 339 -14.10 -4.58 -19.59
N TYR A 340 -14.70 -4.19 -18.48
CA TYR A 340 -14.95 -5.06 -17.35
C TYR A 340 -16.43 -5.40 -17.30
N PRO A 341 -16.82 -6.69 -17.40
CA PRO A 341 -18.22 -7.09 -17.31
C PRO A 341 -18.78 -6.75 -15.92
N ASP A 342 -20.08 -6.46 -15.87
CA ASP A 342 -20.80 -6.22 -14.63
C ASP A 342 -20.58 -7.39 -13.66
N LYS A 343 -20.44 -7.06 -12.39
CA LYS A 343 -20.29 -8.08 -11.35
C LYS A 343 -21.63 -8.76 -11.08
N GLU A 344 -21.60 -10.09 -10.94
CA GLU A 344 -22.79 -10.91 -10.73
C GLU A 344 -23.37 -10.68 -9.33
N PHE A 345 -22.51 -10.68 -8.30
CA PHE A 345 -22.94 -10.59 -6.91
C PHE A 345 -22.75 -9.19 -6.34
N ILE A 346 -23.67 -8.80 -5.46
CA ILE A 346 -23.64 -7.48 -4.81
C ILE A 346 -22.36 -7.29 -3.98
N GLU A 347 -21.83 -8.35 -3.37
CA GLU A 347 -20.60 -8.35 -2.59
C GLU A 347 -19.38 -7.92 -3.41
N GLN A 348 -19.41 -8.07 -4.72
CA GLN A 348 -18.34 -7.71 -5.63
C GLN A 348 -18.38 -6.25 -6.09
N LYS A 349 -19.50 -5.53 -5.79
CA LYS A 349 -19.81 -4.21 -6.37
C LYS A 349 -19.24 -3.01 -5.61
N VAL A 350 -18.32 -3.22 -4.68
CA VAL A 350 -17.72 -2.15 -3.87
C VAL A 350 -17.10 -1.01 -4.70
N TYR A 351 -16.72 -1.27 -5.95
CA TYR A 351 -16.11 -0.29 -6.87
C TYR A 351 -17.05 0.19 -8.00
N GLU A 352 -18.29 -0.25 -8.04
CA GLU A 352 -19.24 0.13 -9.09
C GLU A 352 -19.94 1.47 -8.84
N GLY A 353 -19.67 2.11 -7.71
CA GLY A 353 -20.18 3.44 -7.39
C GLY A 353 -20.35 3.70 -5.90
N PHE A 354 -20.86 4.88 -5.60
CA PHE A 354 -21.19 5.28 -4.23
C PHE A 354 -22.69 5.18 -4.01
N PRO A 355 -23.16 4.89 -2.78
CA PRO A 355 -24.58 4.89 -2.47
C PRO A 355 -25.19 6.27 -2.72
N SER A 356 -26.45 6.30 -3.19
CA SER A 356 -27.20 7.54 -3.32
C SER A 356 -27.39 8.23 -1.95
N PRO A 357 -27.69 9.55 -1.91
CA PRO A 357 -28.01 10.22 -0.64
C PRO A 357 -29.22 9.60 0.08
N GLY A 358 -30.13 8.96 -0.67
CA GLY A 358 -31.26 8.21 -0.13
C GLY A 358 -30.81 6.93 0.57
N ASP A 359 -29.98 6.13 -0.12
CA ASP A 359 -29.44 4.89 0.43
C ASP A 359 -28.55 5.16 1.65
N SER A 360 -27.72 6.20 1.60
CA SER A 360 -26.88 6.59 2.73
C SER A 360 -27.67 6.88 4.00
N ARG A 361 -28.87 7.50 3.86
CA ARG A 361 -29.78 7.71 5.01
C ARG A 361 -30.34 6.39 5.55
N LEU A 362 -30.73 5.47 4.66
CA LEU A 362 -31.22 4.15 5.07
C LEU A 362 -30.12 3.33 5.77
N PHE A 363 -28.86 3.43 5.32
CA PHE A 363 -27.74 2.78 5.98
C PHE A 363 -27.55 3.31 7.41
N ILE A 364 -27.62 4.63 7.62
CA ILE A 364 -27.55 5.23 8.95
C ILE A 364 -28.71 4.75 9.85
N GLU A 365 -29.91 4.60 9.31
CA GLU A 365 -31.05 4.07 10.07
C GLU A 365 -30.87 2.59 10.42
N PHE A 366 -30.31 1.80 9.50
CA PHE A 366 -30.02 0.38 9.72
C PHE A 366 -29.03 0.15 10.88
N HIS A 367 -28.08 1.05 11.09
CA HIS A 367 -27.07 0.94 12.13
C HIS A 367 -27.50 1.44 13.51
N LYS A 368 -28.66 2.09 13.64
CA LYS A 368 -29.24 2.53 14.92
C LYS A 368 -29.84 1.37 15.72
#